data_8c0c51905b96d6a84f7c42ecb7e1426f
#
_entry.id   8c0c51905b96d6a84f7c42ecb7e1426f
#
_cell.length_a   1.000
_cell.length_b   1.000
_cell.length_c   1.000
_cell.angle_alpha   90.00
_cell.angle_beta   90.00
_cell.angle_gamma   90.00
#
_symmetry.space_group_name_H-M   'P 1'
#
loop_
_entity.id
_entity.type
_entity.pdbx_description
1 polymer ?
#
loop_
_entity_poly.entity_id
_entity_poly.type
_entity_poly.pdbx_seq_one_letter_code
_entity_poly.pdbx_strand_id
1 'polypeptide(L)'
;KGFPEFAQKAAFYRESILDKKELRKKILGKMFNMFDSNPNITLYTGTAKFVSPKEIEIRGKDFTAAATADRIVIDTGSVPFIPPIAGLGECGCAYTSEGMLDLEKLPERLVIIGGGNIGLEFASFYRQFGSEVTVLQDLPDFFPNEDADVAAAVKETMERQGVKFVFGVKVLSVKNDAEGAIVRYSAGGVEREAKGDAVLVSTGRIPNTRELNLAAAGVETTPRGAIAVDGNMRTSVSGIWAIGDVAGSPQFTYISQDDARIVMADFSGGGRTSAGRNVPYSIFLAPPLSRVGLTEKAALAQGYKTKTAVIPVTGLPRSHVLGKYTGLLKAVVDADSGLILGAALYCEESHELINIVTLAMNEKLHYTVLRDMIFTHPVMSEALNDLFGAVK
;
A
#
# COMPACT_ATOMS: atom_id res chain seq x y z
N LYS A 1 -11.52 -11.71 23.42
CA LYS A 1 -12.99 -11.73 23.70
C LYS A 1 -13.64 -10.88 22.63
N GLY A 2 -14.46 -11.48 21.74
CA GLY A 2 -15.19 -10.72 20.71
C GLY A 2 -16.26 -9.85 21.33
N PHE A 3 -16.53 -8.70 20.72
CA PHE A 3 -17.67 -7.87 21.07
C PHE A 3 -18.96 -8.62 20.71
N PRO A 4 -19.91 -8.80 21.61
CA PRO A 4 -21.06 -9.66 21.36
C PRO A 4 -22.09 -9.07 20.40
N GLU A 5 -22.22 -7.74 20.33
CA GLU A 5 -23.24 -7.06 19.51
C GLU A 5 -22.63 -5.99 18.60
N PHE A 6 -23.25 -5.78 17.41
CA PHE A 6 -22.83 -4.78 16.44
C PHE A 6 -22.81 -3.35 17.02
N ALA A 7 -23.79 -3.02 17.86
CA ALA A 7 -23.86 -1.71 18.52
C ALA A 7 -22.64 -1.41 19.41
N GLN A 8 -22.12 -2.40 20.13
CA GLN A 8 -20.92 -2.27 20.96
C GLN A 8 -19.65 -2.09 20.08
N LYS A 9 -19.57 -2.84 18.98
CA LYS A 9 -18.51 -2.66 17.99
C LYS A 9 -18.55 -1.28 17.34
N ALA A 10 -19.75 -0.77 17.01
CA ALA A 10 -19.91 0.56 16.43
C ALA A 10 -19.48 1.67 17.39
N ALA A 11 -19.79 1.54 18.69
CA ALA A 11 -19.33 2.47 19.71
C ALA A 11 -17.79 2.47 19.82
N PHE A 12 -17.17 1.30 19.90
CA PHE A 12 -15.70 1.16 19.95
C PHE A 12 -15.04 1.65 18.67
N TYR A 13 -15.62 1.37 17.51
CA TYR A 13 -15.15 1.89 16.22
C TYR A 13 -15.11 3.42 16.22
N ARG A 14 -16.23 4.06 16.64
CA ARG A 14 -16.30 5.53 16.70
C ARG A 14 -15.25 6.12 17.63
N GLU A 15 -15.06 5.55 18.82
CA GLU A 15 -14.02 5.95 19.75
C GLU A 15 -12.63 5.85 19.12
N SER A 16 -12.33 4.72 18.48
CA SER A 16 -11.05 4.50 17.78
C SER A 16 -10.80 5.51 16.64
N ILE A 17 -11.86 5.91 15.91
CA ILE A 17 -11.73 6.95 14.87
C ILE A 17 -11.44 8.32 15.48
N LEU A 18 -12.07 8.66 16.61
CA LEU A 18 -11.81 9.92 17.31
C LEU A 18 -10.38 9.96 17.88
N ASP A 19 -9.93 8.88 18.50
CA ASP A 19 -8.56 8.73 19.00
C ASP A 19 -7.53 8.86 17.86
N LYS A 20 -7.79 8.22 16.71
CA LYS A 20 -6.95 8.36 15.51
C LYS A 20 -6.90 9.82 15.04
N LYS A 21 -8.03 10.53 14.99
CA LYS A 21 -8.08 11.95 14.59
C LYS A 21 -7.24 12.81 15.53
N GLU A 22 -7.34 12.59 16.84
CA GLU A 22 -6.57 13.33 17.84
C GLU A 22 -5.07 13.03 17.73
N LEU A 23 -4.69 11.76 17.56
CA LEU A 23 -3.30 11.36 17.33
C LEU A 23 -2.72 12.01 16.08
N ARG A 24 -3.48 11.97 14.96
CA ARG A 24 -3.09 12.63 13.71
C ARG A 24 -2.87 14.13 13.90
N LYS A 25 -3.77 14.82 14.61
CA LYS A 25 -3.65 16.24 14.91
C LYS A 25 -2.37 16.54 15.70
N LYS A 26 -2.05 15.72 16.72
CA LYS A 26 -0.81 15.85 17.51
C LYS A 26 0.43 15.68 16.66
N ILE A 27 0.47 14.65 15.80
CA ILE A 27 1.61 14.38 14.91
C ILE A 27 1.80 15.53 13.92
N LEU A 28 0.75 15.95 13.23
CA LEU A 28 0.81 17.06 12.26
C LEU A 28 1.22 18.37 12.94
N GLY A 29 0.70 18.65 14.14
CA GLY A 29 1.10 19.84 14.90
C GLY A 29 2.58 19.84 15.27
N LYS A 30 3.13 18.70 15.69
CA LYS A 30 4.58 18.56 15.95
C LYS A 30 5.42 18.78 14.69
N MET A 31 5.00 18.19 13.56
CA MET A 31 5.70 18.35 12.29
C MET A 31 5.65 19.80 11.82
N PHE A 32 4.48 20.45 11.86
CA PHE A 32 4.33 21.86 11.51
C PHE A 32 5.26 22.74 12.35
N ASN A 33 5.23 22.60 13.68
CA ASN A 33 6.07 23.37 14.59
C ASN A 33 7.56 23.15 14.34
N MET A 34 7.98 21.92 13.98
CA MET A 34 9.37 21.60 13.66
C MET A 34 9.86 22.38 12.43
N PHE A 35 9.02 22.55 11.42
CA PHE A 35 9.38 23.34 10.24
C PHE A 35 9.25 24.84 10.49
N ASP A 36 8.16 25.27 11.10
CA ASP A 36 7.84 26.68 11.33
C ASP A 36 8.83 27.37 12.30
N SER A 37 9.34 26.64 13.29
CA SER A 37 10.33 27.16 14.25
C SER A 37 11.79 27.13 13.75
N ASN A 38 12.06 26.55 12.59
CA ASN A 38 13.43 26.47 12.06
C ASN A 38 13.75 27.74 11.23
N PRO A 39 14.72 28.56 11.66
CA PRO A 39 15.05 29.83 10.96
C PRO A 39 15.58 29.65 9.53
N ASN A 40 15.96 28.44 9.15
CA ASN A 40 16.44 28.11 7.81
C ASN A 40 15.34 27.60 6.89
N ILE A 41 14.09 27.55 7.37
CA ILE A 41 12.94 27.05 6.59
C ILE A 41 11.91 28.16 6.48
N THR A 42 11.47 28.44 5.25
CA THR A 42 10.28 29.25 5.00
C THR A 42 9.14 28.34 4.58
N LEU A 43 8.10 28.26 5.41
CA LEU A 43 6.94 27.40 5.18
C LEU A 43 5.81 28.18 4.52
N TYR A 44 5.38 27.74 3.33
CA TYR A 44 4.21 28.29 2.64
C TYR A 44 3.09 27.25 2.60
N THR A 45 1.90 27.64 3.05
CA THR A 45 0.70 26.79 2.95
C THR A 45 -0.14 27.22 1.75
N GLY A 46 -0.09 26.44 0.66
CA GLY A 46 -0.78 26.77 -0.57
C GLY A 46 -0.56 25.76 -1.68
N THR A 47 -1.10 26.07 -2.87
CA THR A 47 -0.88 25.29 -4.09
C THR A 47 0.28 25.87 -4.86
N ALA A 48 1.24 25.04 -5.25
CA ALA A 48 2.41 25.44 -6.02
C ALA A 48 2.31 24.98 -7.47
N LYS A 49 2.75 25.81 -8.41
CA LYS A 49 2.90 25.46 -9.83
C LYS A 49 4.15 26.09 -10.42
N PHE A 50 4.73 25.47 -11.42
CA PHE A 50 5.85 26.02 -12.16
C PHE A 50 5.45 27.20 -13.06
N VAL A 51 6.27 28.22 -13.04
CA VAL A 51 6.25 29.37 -13.98
C VAL A 51 7.39 29.21 -14.97
N SER A 52 8.53 28.71 -14.51
CA SER A 52 9.73 28.41 -15.30
C SER A 52 10.50 27.25 -14.63
N PRO A 53 11.61 26.75 -15.21
CA PRO A 53 12.43 25.71 -14.59
C PRO A 53 13.00 26.04 -13.20
N LYS A 54 13.08 27.32 -12.88
CA LYS A 54 13.65 27.80 -11.60
C LYS A 54 12.68 28.58 -10.73
N GLU A 55 11.44 28.77 -11.20
CA GLU A 55 10.46 29.61 -10.53
C GLU A 55 9.13 28.89 -10.35
N ILE A 56 8.59 28.96 -9.13
CA ILE A 56 7.27 28.48 -8.77
C ILE A 56 6.39 29.63 -8.26
N GLU A 57 5.12 29.65 -8.68
CA GLU A 57 4.07 30.46 -8.07
C GLU A 57 3.42 29.64 -6.95
N ILE A 58 3.25 30.24 -5.78
CA ILE A 58 2.58 29.64 -4.63
C ILE A 58 1.32 30.46 -4.33
N ARG A 59 0.15 29.84 -4.43
CA ARG A 59 -1.13 30.47 -4.14
C ARG A 59 -1.68 29.92 -2.82
N GLY A 60 -1.61 30.72 -1.76
CA GLY A 60 -2.25 30.49 -0.49
C GLY A 60 -3.68 31.03 -0.43
N LYS A 61 -4.31 30.92 0.72
CA LYS A 61 -5.68 31.40 0.95
C LYS A 61 -5.79 32.93 0.73
N ASP A 62 -4.84 33.68 1.25
CA ASP A 62 -4.89 35.14 1.28
C ASP A 62 -3.62 35.79 0.67
N PHE A 63 -2.80 35.01 -0.04
CA PHE A 63 -1.57 35.50 -0.67
C PHE A 63 -1.25 34.78 -1.97
N THR A 64 -0.44 35.44 -2.80
CA THR A 64 0.30 34.81 -3.91
C THR A 64 1.76 35.21 -3.75
N ALA A 65 2.66 34.23 -3.82
CA ALA A 65 4.09 34.43 -3.73
C ALA A 65 4.79 33.76 -4.92
N ALA A 66 5.96 34.28 -5.27
CA ALA A 66 6.88 33.61 -6.19
C ALA A 66 8.13 33.18 -5.41
N ALA A 67 8.62 32.00 -5.71
CA ALA A 67 9.87 31.49 -5.16
C ALA A 67 10.77 30.99 -6.28
N THR A 68 12.07 31.32 -6.18
CA THR A 68 13.10 30.82 -7.08
C THR A 68 14.08 29.94 -6.32
N ALA A 69 14.57 28.88 -6.96
CA ALA A 69 15.54 27.98 -6.35
C ALA A 69 16.49 27.39 -7.41
N ASP A 70 17.72 27.07 -6.99
CA ASP A 70 18.66 26.30 -7.80
C ASP A 70 18.37 24.79 -7.77
N ARG A 71 17.69 24.33 -6.74
CA ARG A 71 17.28 22.92 -6.55
C ARG A 71 15.83 22.87 -6.13
N ILE A 72 15.02 22.14 -6.90
CA ILE A 72 13.60 21.94 -6.63
C ILE A 72 13.35 20.45 -6.50
N VAL A 73 12.71 20.02 -5.41
CA VAL A 73 12.29 18.64 -5.17
C VAL A 73 10.76 18.58 -5.17
N ILE A 74 10.19 17.77 -6.05
CA ILE A 74 8.74 17.59 -6.17
C ILE A 74 8.35 16.34 -5.38
N ASP A 75 7.51 16.51 -4.33
CA ASP A 75 6.98 15.41 -3.51
C ASP A 75 5.47 15.62 -3.27
N THR A 76 4.72 15.78 -4.35
CA THR A 76 3.28 16.03 -4.32
C THR A 76 2.44 14.76 -4.18
N GLY A 77 3.09 13.59 -4.16
CA GLY A 77 2.45 12.30 -3.89
C GLY A 77 1.50 11.84 -4.99
N SER A 78 0.42 11.19 -4.58
CA SER A 78 -0.63 10.65 -5.45
C SER A 78 -2.02 10.97 -4.90
N VAL A 79 -3.02 10.86 -5.76
CA VAL A 79 -4.44 11.01 -5.41
C VAL A 79 -5.22 9.75 -5.81
N PRO A 80 -6.33 9.43 -5.14
CA PRO A 80 -7.19 8.32 -5.55
C PRO A 80 -7.67 8.49 -7.00
N PHE A 81 -7.64 7.41 -7.76
CA PHE A 81 -8.28 7.38 -9.08
C PHE A 81 -9.78 7.13 -8.90
N ILE A 82 -10.58 8.07 -9.36
CA ILE A 82 -12.04 7.95 -9.37
C ILE A 82 -12.47 7.56 -10.80
N PRO A 83 -12.95 6.32 -10.99
CA PRO A 83 -13.38 5.88 -12.32
C PRO A 83 -14.66 6.61 -12.75
N PRO A 84 -14.87 6.81 -14.06
CA PRO A 84 -16.05 7.49 -14.59
C PRO A 84 -17.29 6.58 -14.57
N ILE A 85 -17.72 6.18 -13.39
CA ILE A 85 -18.92 5.38 -13.14
C ILE A 85 -20.11 6.32 -12.96
N ALA A 86 -21.20 6.06 -13.69
CA ALA A 86 -22.39 6.87 -13.64
C ALA A 86 -22.96 6.98 -12.20
N GLY A 87 -23.20 8.20 -11.73
CA GLY A 87 -23.75 8.52 -10.41
C GLY A 87 -22.77 8.36 -9.25
N LEU A 88 -21.52 7.98 -9.49
CA LEU A 88 -20.53 7.81 -8.42
C LEU A 88 -20.17 9.15 -7.75
N GLY A 89 -19.99 10.20 -8.53
CA GLY A 89 -19.65 11.55 -8.02
C GLY A 89 -20.77 12.21 -7.24
N GLU A 90 -22.01 11.83 -7.48
CA GLU A 90 -23.22 12.34 -6.81
C GLU A 90 -23.65 11.48 -5.62
N CYS A 91 -22.96 10.37 -5.38
CA CYS A 91 -23.30 9.46 -4.29
C CYS A 91 -22.76 9.96 -2.96
N GLY A 92 -23.66 10.38 -2.04
CA GLY A 92 -23.32 10.96 -0.74
C GLY A 92 -22.67 9.98 0.25
N CYS A 93 -22.69 8.68 -0.03
CA CYS A 93 -22.05 7.63 0.78
C CYS A 93 -20.93 6.87 0.03
N ALA A 94 -20.42 7.46 -1.06
CA ALA A 94 -19.22 6.97 -1.74
C ALA A 94 -17.99 7.72 -1.21
N TYR A 95 -16.97 6.95 -0.84
CA TYR A 95 -15.76 7.45 -0.20
C TYR A 95 -14.52 6.93 -0.91
N THR A 96 -13.46 7.73 -0.90
CA THR A 96 -12.10 7.25 -1.10
C THR A 96 -11.56 6.65 0.20
N SER A 97 -10.37 6.06 0.18
CA SER A 97 -9.68 5.59 1.39
C SER A 97 -9.54 6.68 2.46
N GLU A 98 -9.30 7.92 2.03
CA GLU A 98 -9.18 9.07 2.95
C GLU A 98 -10.50 9.36 3.66
N GLY A 99 -11.61 9.41 2.92
CA GLY A 99 -12.94 9.61 3.50
C GLY A 99 -13.38 8.47 4.40
N MET A 100 -13.06 7.22 4.03
CA MET A 100 -13.35 6.05 4.86
C MET A 100 -12.60 6.05 6.19
N LEU A 101 -11.34 6.51 6.20
CA LEU A 101 -10.56 6.64 7.42
C LEU A 101 -11.13 7.67 8.40
N ASP A 102 -11.89 8.64 7.92
CA ASP A 102 -12.49 9.69 8.76
C ASP A 102 -13.99 9.46 9.07
N LEU A 103 -14.57 8.39 8.53
CA LEU A 103 -15.96 8.03 8.73
C LEU A 103 -16.20 7.55 10.17
N GLU A 104 -17.01 8.30 10.94
CA GLU A 104 -17.29 8.00 12.35
C GLU A 104 -18.40 6.97 12.54
N LYS A 105 -19.27 6.81 11.54
CA LYS A 105 -20.35 5.82 11.56
C LYS A 105 -19.83 4.52 10.95
N LEU A 106 -19.81 3.44 11.74
CA LEU A 106 -19.52 2.11 11.23
C LEU A 106 -20.62 1.68 10.25
N PRO A 107 -20.32 1.43 8.96
CA PRO A 107 -21.33 0.90 8.04
C PRO A 107 -21.68 -0.54 8.39
N GLU A 108 -22.95 -0.89 8.36
CA GLU A 108 -23.39 -2.28 8.50
C GLU A 108 -23.05 -3.08 7.24
N ARG A 109 -23.21 -2.43 6.07
CA ARG A 109 -22.95 -3.02 4.75
C ARG A 109 -21.96 -2.14 3.98
N LEU A 110 -20.81 -2.67 3.65
CA LEU A 110 -19.77 -1.99 2.89
C LEU A 110 -19.61 -2.64 1.51
N VAL A 111 -19.76 -1.87 0.46
CA VAL A 111 -19.38 -2.27 -0.91
C VAL A 111 -18.04 -1.65 -1.25
N ILE A 112 -17.08 -2.46 -1.69
CA ILE A 112 -15.74 -2.02 -2.10
C ILE A 112 -15.61 -2.20 -3.60
N ILE A 113 -15.31 -1.14 -4.32
CA ILE A 113 -15.00 -1.16 -5.76
C ILE A 113 -13.49 -1.16 -5.91
N GLY A 114 -12.92 -2.31 -6.30
CA GLY A 114 -11.49 -2.56 -6.42
C GLY A 114 -10.92 -3.40 -5.28
N GLY A 115 -10.43 -4.61 -5.62
CA GLY A 115 -9.86 -5.62 -4.70
C GLY A 115 -8.33 -5.59 -4.67
N GLY A 116 -7.70 -4.42 -4.84
CA GLY A 116 -6.27 -4.22 -4.61
C GLY A 116 -5.92 -4.10 -3.11
N ASN A 117 -4.64 -3.83 -2.78
CA ASN A 117 -4.15 -3.78 -1.40
C ASN A 117 -5.05 -2.95 -0.48
N ILE A 118 -5.37 -1.72 -0.89
CA ILE A 118 -6.25 -0.81 -0.12
C ILE A 118 -7.62 -1.45 0.12
N GLY A 119 -8.26 -1.97 -0.95
CA GLY A 119 -9.57 -2.60 -0.84
C GLY A 119 -9.59 -3.79 0.10
N LEU A 120 -8.55 -4.63 0.06
CA LEU A 120 -8.42 -5.81 0.92
C LEU A 120 -8.17 -5.42 2.39
N GLU A 121 -7.33 -4.41 2.65
CA GLU A 121 -7.11 -3.90 4.01
C GLU A 121 -8.42 -3.39 4.63
N PHE A 122 -9.16 -2.55 3.90
CA PHE A 122 -10.46 -2.08 4.35
C PHE A 122 -11.46 -3.21 4.50
N ALA A 123 -11.49 -4.19 3.59
CA ALA A 123 -12.36 -5.36 3.71
C ALA A 123 -12.06 -6.14 4.99
N SER A 124 -10.79 -6.42 5.29
CA SER A 124 -10.35 -7.10 6.50
C SER A 124 -10.71 -6.30 7.75
N PHE A 125 -10.41 -4.98 7.75
CA PHE A 125 -10.68 -4.09 8.87
C PHE A 125 -12.18 -4.02 9.22
N TYR A 126 -13.03 -3.67 8.24
CA TYR A 126 -14.47 -3.52 8.49
C TYR A 126 -15.15 -4.84 8.83
N ARG A 127 -14.67 -5.95 8.24
CA ARG A 127 -15.18 -7.28 8.58
C ARG A 127 -14.92 -7.66 10.05
N GLN A 128 -13.77 -7.27 10.60
CA GLN A 128 -13.46 -7.50 12.02
C GLN A 128 -14.41 -6.72 12.94
N PHE A 129 -14.83 -5.51 12.53
CA PHE A 129 -15.87 -4.75 13.22
C PHE A 129 -17.29 -5.29 13.01
N GLY A 130 -17.48 -6.26 12.10
CA GLY A 130 -18.75 -6.96 11.91
C GLY A 130 -19.57 -6.46 10.73
N SER A 131 -19.05 -5.54 9.93
CA SER A 131 -19.71 -5.11 8.68
C SER A 131 -19.89 -6.28 7.72
N GLU A 132 -20.98 -6.34 6.99
CA GLU A 132 -21.08 -7.16 5.78
C GLU A 132 -20.27 -6.52 4.67
N VAL A 133 -19.27 -7.21 4.15
CA VAL A 133 -18.36 -6.65 3.15
C VAL A 133 -18.49 -7.41 1.83
N THR A 134 -18.71 -6.65 0.74
CA THR A 134 -18.69 -7.17 -0.63
C THR A 134 -17.65 -6.42 -1.44
N VAL A 135 -16.69 -7.14 -2.01
CA VAL A 135 -15.62 -6.62 -2.88
C VAL A 135 -15.97 -6.93 -4.32
N LEU A 136 -16.06 -5.89 -5.14
CA LEU A 136 -16.28 -5.95 -6.59
C LEU A 136 -14.95 -5.71 -7.31
N GLN A 137 -14.41 -6.75 -7.95
CA GLN A 137 -13.10 -6.73 -8.61
C GLN A 137 -13.28 -6.92 -10.12
N ASP A 138 -12.72 -6.02 -10.91
CA ASP A 138 -12.77 -6.06 -12.38
C ASP A 138 -11.91 -7.19 -12.97
N LEU A 139 -10.77 -7.49 -12.37
CA LEU A 139 -9.93 -8.61 -12.78
C LEU A 139 -10.58 -9.95 -12.45
N PRO A 140 -10.36 -10.99 -13.30
CA PRO A 140 -10.92 -12.32 -13.06
C PRO A 140 -10.26 -13.04 -11.88
N ASP A 141 -9.02 -12.68 -11.57
CA ASP A 141 -8.20 -13.36 -10.56
C ASP A 141 -8.07 -12.53 -9.28
N PHE A 142 -8.06 -13.24 -8.16
CA PHE A 142 -7.73 -12.66 -6.86
C PHE A 142 -6.21 -12.50 -6.77
N PHE A 143 -5.75 -11.28 -6.48
CA PHE A 143 -4.37 -10.96 -6.14
C PHE A 143 -3.35 -11.46 -7.19
N PRO A 144 -3.49 -11.08 -8.48
CA PRO A 144 -2.75 -11.68 -9.60
C PRO A 144 -1.24 -11.46 -9.57
N ASN A 145 -0.78 -10.52 -8.73
CA ASN A 145 0.65 -10.23 -8.55
C ASN A 145 1.33 -11.16 -7.53
N GLU A 146 0.56 -11.98 -6.81
CA GLU A 146 1.07 -12.96 -5.86
C GLU A 146 1.20 -14.34 -6.51
N ASP A 147 1.99 -15.23 -5.89
CA ASP A 147 1.97 -16.65 -6.25
C ASP A 147 0.60 -17.25 -5.92
N ALA A 148 0.13 -18.20 -6.73
CA ALA A 148 -1.22 -18.73 -6.66
C ALA A 148 -1.55 -19.38 -5.29
N ASP A 149 -0.60 -20.03 -4.65
CA ASP A 149 -0.74 -20.63 -3.32
C ASP A 149 -0.93 -19.57 -2.23
N VAL A 150 -0.17 -18.48 -2.28
CA VAL A 150 -0.31 -17.34 -1.36
C VAL A 150 -1.65 -16.63 -1.57
N ALA A 151 -2.00 -16.33 -2.84
CA ALA A 151 -3.27 -15.69 -3.17
C ALA A 151 -4.46 -16.53 -2.73
N ALA A 152 -4.42 -17.85 -2.94
CA ALA A 152 -5.47 -18.78 -2.51
C ALA A 152 -5.63 -18.81 -0.99
N ALA A 153 -4.54 -18.86 -0.23
CA ALA A 153 -4.59 -18.85 1.24
C ALA A 153 -5.20 -17.57 1.81
N VAL A 154 -4.85 -16.41 1.23
CA VAL A 154 -5.43 -15.11 1.63
C VAL A 154 -6.92 -15.07 1.32
N LYS A 155 -7.31 -15.43 0.09
CA LYS A 155 -8.70 -15.46 -0.36
C LYS A 155 -9.56 -16.33 0.54
N GLU A 156 -9.15 -17.59 0.72
CA GLU A 156 -9.86 -18.55 1.56
C GLU A 156 -10.07 -18.04 3.00
N THR A 157 -9.04 -17.40 3.55
CA THR A 157 -9.13 -16.82 4.89
C THR A 157 -10.14 -15.69 4.96
N MET A 158 -10.10 -14.74 4.00
CA MET A 158 -11.04 -13.64 3.98
C MET A 158 -12.49 -14.11 3.73
N GLU A 159 -12.68 -15.10 2.86
CA GLU A 159 -14.00 -15.72 2.63
C GLU A 159 -14.52 -16.43 3.89
N ARG A 160 -13.68 -17.18 4.60
CA ARG A 160 -14.04 -17.78 5.93
C ARG A 160 -14.38 -16.70 6.96
N GLN A 161 -13.74 -15.55 6.91
CA GLN A 161 -14.08 -14.40 7.75
C GLN A 161 -15.40 -13.72 7.32
N GLY A 162 -15.97 -14.10 6.16
CA GLY A 162 -17.26 -13.62 5.65
C GLY A 162 -17.17 -12.43 4.69
N VAL A 163 -16.00 -12.17 4.11
CA VAL A 163 -15.88 -11.23 2.98
C VAL A 163 -16.42 -11.90 1.72
N LYS A 164 -17.30 -11.21 0.99
CA LYS A 164 -17.83 -11.67 -0.30
C LYS A 164 -17.03 -11.06 -1.43
N PHE A 165 -16.52 -11.88 -2.35
CA PHE A 165 -15.81 -11.44 -3.55
C PHE A 165 -16.64 -11.70 -4.81
N VAL A 166 -16.67 -10.74 -5.73
CA VAL A 166 -17.20 -10.91 -7.09
C VAL A 166 -16.12 -10.45 -8.06
N PHE A 167 -15.68 -11.35 -8.93
CA PHE A 167 -14.59 -11.13 -9.88
C PHE A 167 -15.10 -10.92 -11.30
N GLY A 168 -14.25 -10.34 -12.17
CA GLY A 168 -14.57 -10.08 -13.56
C GLY A 168 -15.77 -9.15 -13.71
N VAL A 169 -15.94 -8.19 -12.78
CA VAL A 169 -17.09 -7.31 -12.79
C VAL A 169 -16.83 -6.02 -13.58
N LYS A 170 -17.88 -5.52 -14.21
CA LYS A 170 -17.96 -4.16 -14.70
C LYS A 170 -19.00 -3.41 -13.87
N VAL A 171 -18.56 -2.46 -13.05
CA VAL A 171 -19.48 -1.58 -12.33
C VAL A 171 -20.13 -0.61 -13.34
N LEU A 172 -21.45 -0.56 -13.34
CA LEU A 172 -22.24 0.18 -14.32
C LEU A 172 -22.71 1.54 -13.78
N SER A 173 -23.19 1.56 -12.53
CA SER A 173 -23.64 2.79 -11.89
C SER A 173 -23.66 2.67 -10.36
N VAL A 174 -23.62 3.82 -9.69
CA VAL A 174 -23.86 3.95 -8.26
C VAL A 174 -25.02 4.94 -8.09
N LYS A 175 -26.00 4.61 -7.27
CA LYS A 175 -27.16 5.47 -7.02
C LYS A 175 -27.41 5.57 -5.53
N ASN A 176 -27.77 6.77 -5.05
CA ASN A 176 -28.29 6.93 -3.69
C ASN A 176 -29.59 6.12 -3.53
N ASP A 177 -29.74 5.51 -2.37
CA ASP A 177 -30.95 4.84 -1.89
C ASP A 177 -31.33 5.42 -0.52
N ALA A 178 -32.54 5.12 -0.06
CA ALA A 178 -33.02 5.61 1.25
C ALA A 178 -32.11 5.17 2.43
N GLU A 179 -31.44 4.04 2.29
CA GLU A 179 -30.57 3.44 3.31
C GLU A 179 -29.08 3.46 2.94
N GLY A 180 -28.65 4.21 1.92
CA GLY A 180 -27.25 4.25 1.48
C GLY A 180 -27.11 4.32 -0.04
N ALA A 181 -26.52 3.32 -0.67
CA ALA A 181 -26.34 3.24 -2.12
C ALA A 181 -26.63 1.84 -2.70
N ILE A 182 -27.02 1.84 -3.95
CA ILE A 182 -27.12 0.66 -4.82
C ILE A 182 -26.02 0.75 -5.87
N VAL A 183 -25.13 -0.22 -5.85
CA VAL A 183 -24.08 -0.40 -6.88
C VAL A 183 -24.56 -1.45 -7.87
N ARG A 184 -24.84 -1.02 -9.13
CA ARG A 184 -25.18 -1.94 -10.23
C ARG A 184 -23.92 -2.36 -10.95
N TYR A 185 -23.78 -3.64 -11.21
CA TYR A 185 -22.64 -4.22 -11.90
C TYR A 185 -23.06 -5.39 -12.79
N SER A 186 -22.23 -5.68 -13.80
CA SER A 186 -22.34 -6.88 -14.62
C SER A 186 -21.24 -7.86 -14.26
N ALA A 187 -21.58 -9.12 -14.09
CA ALA A 187 -20.64 -10.22 -13.90
C ALA A 187 -21.08 -11.40 -14.78
N GLY A 188 -20.20 -11.88 -15.66
CA GLY A 188 -20.50 -12.94 -16.62
C GLY A 188 -21.67 -12.59 -17.56
N GLY A 189 -21.85 -11.30 -17.90
CA GLY A 189 -22.94 -10.82 -18.75
C GLY A 189 -24.28 -10.64 -18.04
N VAL A 190 -24.40 -10.95 -16.76
CA VAL A 190 -25.62 -10.80 -15.96
C VAL A 190 -25.51 -9.55 -15.09
N GLU A 191 -26.49 -8.66 -15.16
CA GLU A 191 -26.60 -7.51 -14.28
C GLU A 191 -27.07 -7.93 -12.89
N ARG A 192 -26.43 -7.34 -11.87
CA ARG A 192 -26.70 -7.56 -10.46
C ARG A 192 -26.57 -6.26 -9.67
N GLU A 193 -27.01 -6.29 -8.43
CA GLU A 193 -26.92 -5.16 -7.51
C GLU A 193 -26.27 -5.57 -6.19
N ALA A 194 -25.47 -4.66 -5.65
CA ALA A 194 -24.96 -4.72 -4.28
C ALA A 194 -25.43 -3.46 -3.52
N LYS A 195 -25.97 -3.64 -2.33
CA LYS A 195 -26.43 -2.54 -1.46
C LYS A 195 -25.42 -2.31 -0.35
N GLY A 196 -25.12 -1.04 -0.07
CA GLY A 196 -24.21 -0.64 0.99
C GLY A 196 -24.61 0.65 1.66
N ASP A 197 -24.34 0.77 2.95
CA ASP A 197 -24.48 2.02 3.69
C ASP A 197 -23.28 2.93 3.41
N ALA A 198 -22.18 2.35 2.93
CA ALA A 198 -21.01 3.02 2.40
C ALA A 198 -20.47 2.26 1.17
N VAL A 199 -19.87 3.02 0.24
CA VAL A 199 -19.17 2.51 -0.92
C VAL A 199 -17.74 3.02 -0.88
N LEU A 200 -16.75 2.13 -0.80
CA LEU A 200 -15.33 2.49 -0.92
C LEU A 200 -14.89 2.37 -2.38
N VAL A 201 -14.28 3.44 -2.90
CA VAL A 201 -13.62 3.44 -4.19
C VAL A 201 -12.12 3.25 -3.98
N SER A 202 -11.60 2.07 -4.30
CA SER A 202 -10.19 1.67 -4.16
C SER A 202 -9.61 1.13 -5.48
N THR A 203 -9.91 1.81 -6.57
CA THR A 203 -9.56 1.44 -7.96
C THR A 203 -8.16 1.89 -8.40
N GLY A 204 -7.32 2.26 -7.45
CA GLY A 204 -5.94 2.68 -7.64
C GLY A 204 -5.68 4.15 -7.31
N ARG A 205 -4.46 4.57 -7.53
CA ARG A 205 -3.98 5.95 -7.30
C ARG A 205 -3.24 6.44 -8.53
N ILE A 206 -3.29 7.73 -8.78
CA ILE A 206 -2.58 8.41 -9.87
C ILE A 206 -1.63 9.47 -9.32
N PRO A 207 -0.48 9.71 -9.97
CA PRO A 207 0.46 10.76 -9.58
C PRO A 207 -0.20 12.13 -9.53
N ASN A 208 0.08 12.91 -8.49
CA ASN A 208 -0.51 14.24 -8.30
C ASN A 208 0.28 15.31 -9.05
N THR A 209 0.17 15.30 -10.38
CA THR A 209 0.90 16.20 -11.29
C THR A 209 0.04 17.28 -11.92
N ARG A 210 -1.28 17.14 -11.83
CA ARG A 210 -2.25 17.91 -12.64
C ARG A 210 -2.12 19.42 -12.50
N GLU A 211 -1.86 19.94 -11.30
CA GLU A 211 -1.81 21.38 -11.03
C GLU A 211 -0.41 21.96 -11.05
N LEU A 212 0.62 21.12 -11.23
CA LEU A 212 2.03 21.54 -11.17
C LEU A 212 2.50 22.35 -12.37
N ASN A 213 1.76 22.35 -13.49
CA ASN A 213 2.17 23.02 -14.74
C ASN A 213 3.58 22.61 -15.21
N LEU A 214 3.87 21.30 -15.22
CA LEU A 214 5.18 20.72 -15.52
C LEU A 214 5.75 21.18 -16.88
N ALA A 215 4.86 21.44 -17.84
CA ALA A 215 5.25 21.93 -19.17
C ALA A 215 6.01 23.28 -19.13
N ALA A 216 5.66 24.18 -18.20
CA ALA A 216 6.36 25.46 -18.03
C ALA A 216 7.81 25.28 -17.56
N ALA A 217 8.10 24.17 -16.87
CA ALA A 217 9.45 23.81 -16.45
C ALA A 217 10.16 22.87 -17.44
N GLY A 218 9.48 22.34 -18.44
CA GLY A 218 10.02 21.32 -19.36
C GLY A 218 10.21 19.95 -18.75
N VAL A 219 9.52 19.65 -17.61
CA VAL A 219 9.61 18.37 -16.92
C VAL A 219 8.75 17.33 -17.63
N GLU A 220 9.37 16.22 -18.02
CA GLU A 220 8.72 15.11 -18.71
C GLU A 220 7.97 14.19 -17.77
N THR A 221 6.90 13.56 -18.30
CA THR A 221 6.12 12.57 -17.58
C THR A 221 6.11 11.23 -18.31
N THR A 222 5.93 10.16 -17.54
CA THR A 222 5.69 8.81 -18.06
C THR A 222 4.30 8.71 -18.71
N PRO A 223 4.02 7.67 -19.52
CA PRO A 223 2.67 7.43 -20.06
C PRO A 223 1.57 7.27 -18.99
N ARG A 224 1.95 6.94 -17.74
CA ARG A 224 1.04 6.84 -16.59
C ARG A 224 0.88 8.16 -15.82
N GLY A 225 1.48 9.26 -16.30
CA GLY A 225 1.37 10.59 -15.71
C GLY A 225 2.31 10.87 -14.53
N ALA A 226 3.19 9.94 -14.16
CA ALA A 226 4.24 10.17 -13.17
C ALA A 226 5.36 11.03 -13.77
N ILE A 227 6.06 11.81 -12.94
CA ILE A 227 7.26 12.52 -13.38
C ILE A 227 8.34 11.51 -13.72
N ALA A 228 8.91 11.61 -14.93
CA ALA A 228 9.99 10.73 -15.35
C ALA A 228 11.28 11.11 -14.61
N VAL A 229 11.90 10.11 -13.95
CA VAL A 229 13.14 10.28 -13.18
C VAL A 229 14.15 9.19 -13.51
N ASP A 230 15.43 9.48 -13.32
CA ASP A 230 16.51 8.50 -13.37
C ASP A 230 16.68 7.77 -12.00
N GLY A 231 17.69 6.89 -11.91
CA GLY A 231 17.99 6.18 -10.68
C GLY A 231 18.39 7.05 -9.48
N ASN A 232 18.75 8.33 -9.73
CA ASN A 232 19.08 9.31 -8.70
C ASN A 232 17.93 10.27 -8.42
N MET A 233 16.72 9.96 -8.88
CA MET A 233 15.50 10.78 -8.78
C MET A 233 15.58 12.12 -9.52
N ARG A 234 16.51 12.31 -10.46
CA ARG A 234 16.61 13.50 -11.29
C ARG A 234 15.57 13.45 -12.40
N THR A 235 14.91 14.57 -12.66
CA THR A 235 13.99 14.70 -13.80
C THR A 235 14.76 14.98 -15.10
N SER A 236 14.04 15.15 -16.21
CA SER A 236 14.60 15.60 -17.49
C SER A 236 15.23 17.01 -17.44
N VAL A 237 14.99 17.77 -16.38
CA VAL A 237 15.44 19.16 -16.22
C VAL A 237 16.47 19.25 -15.09
N SER A 238 17.65 19.79 -15.41
CA SER A 238 18.71 19.99 -14.43
C SER A 238 18.25 20.90 -13.29
N GLY A 239 18.52 20.49 -12.06
CA GLY A 239 18.10 21.20 -10.84
C GLY A 239 16.71 20.84 -10.36
N ILE A 240 16.00 19.91 -11.02
CA ILE A 240 14.68 19.44 -10.58
C ILE A 240 14.72 17.92 -10.33
N TRP A 241 14.27 17.50 -9.15
CA TRP A 241 14.09 16.10 -8.72
C TRP A 241 12.62 15.83 -8.42
N ALA A 242 12.20 14.57 -8.48
CA ALA A 242 10.90 14.14 -8.01
C ALA A 242 11.03 12.84 -7.22
N ILE A 243 10.29 12.71 -6.12
CA ILE A 243 10.36 11.60 -5.18
C ILE A 243 8.98 11.06 -4.79
N GLY A 244 8.94 9.82 -4.33
CA GLY A 244 7.72 9.17 -3.87
C GLY A 244 6.72 8.89 -5.00
N ASP A 245 5.43 8.90 -4.67
CA ASP A 245 4.36 8.49 -5.58
C ASP A 245 4.30 9.32 -6.87
N VAL A 246 4.62 10.62 -6.80
CA VAL A 246 4.59 11.51 -7.97
C VAL A 246 5.65 11.15 -9.00
N ALA A 247 6.76 10.52 -8.57
CA ALA A 247 7.82 10.00 -9.44
C ALA A 247 7.53 8.58 -9.96
N GLY A 248 6.38 7.99 -9.60
CA GLY A 248 6.05 6.62 -9.98
C GLY A 248 6.79 5.55 -9.17
N SER A 249 7.43 5.92 -8.07
CA SER A 249 7.99 4.98 -7.10
C SER A 249 6.90 4.11 -6.48
N PRO A 250 7.22 2.92 -5.94
CA PRO A 250 6.26 2.12 -5.19
C PRO A 250 5.58 2.97 -4.10
N GLN A 251 4.24 2.95 -4.06
CA GLN A 251 3.41 3.88 -3.28
C GLN A 251 3.41 3.53 -1.78
N PHE A 252 4.57 3.68 -1.14
CA PHE A 252 4.79 3.46 0.28
C PHE A 252 5.58 4.62 0.90
N THR A 253 5.18 5.06 2.09
CA THR A 253 5.82 6.18 2.79
C THR A 253 7.34 6.00 2.97
N TYR A 254 7.79 4.79 3.32
CA TYR A 254 9.22 4.50 3.48
C TYR A 254 10.01 4.52 2.16
N ILE A 255 9.34 4.35 1.02
CA ILE A 255 9.97 4.51 -0.30
C ILE A 255 10.17 5.99 -0.63
N SER A 256 9.18 6.84 -0.35
CA SER A 256 9.34 8.30 -0.46
C SER A 256 10.51 8.80 0.42
N GLN A 257 10.63 8.27 1.65
CA GLN A 257 11.77 8.57 2.54
C GLN A 257 13.11 8.04 1.98
N ASP A 258 13.12 6.87 1.33
CA ASP A 258 14.33 6.34 0.69
C ASP A 258 14.71 7.16 -0.54
N ASP A 259 13.74 7.56 -1.37
CA ASP A 259 13.95 8.48 -2.49
C ASP A 259 14.55 9.81 -2.01
N ALA A 260 14.09 10.35 -0.87
CA ALA A 260 14.69 11.53 -0.26
C ALA A 260 16.16 11.32 0.14
N ARG A 261 16.51 10.13 0.68
CA ARG A 261 17.92 9.78 0.97
C ARG A 261 18.76 9.68 -0.30
N ILE A 262 18.19 9.22 -1.42
CA ILE A 262 18.86 9.19 -2.72
C ILE A 262 19.14 10.62 -3.19
N VAL A 263 18.16 11.52 -3.14
CA VAL A 263 18.34 12.94 -3.50
C VAL A 263 19.39 13.62 -2.61
N MET A 264 19.38 13.39 -1.31
CA MET A 264 20.38 13.94 -0.40
C MET A 264 21.78 13.40 -0.68
N ALA A 265 21.91 12.14 -1.04
CA ALA A 265 23.18 11.56 -1.48
C ALA A 265 23.64 12.19 -2.81
N ASP A 266 22.73 12.38 -3.77
CA ASP A 266 23.02 13.03 -5.04
C ASP A 266 23.52 14.47 -4.86
N PHE A 267 22.92 15.23 -3.92
CA PHE A 267 23.36 16.58 -3.57
C PHE A 267 24.79 16.65 -3.02
N SER A 268 25.25 15.59 -2.38
CA SER A 268 26.60 15.48 -1.79
C SER A 268 27.60 14.70 -2.65
N GLY A 269 27.21 14.30 -3.87
CA GLY A 269 28.06 13.50 -4.77
C GLY A 269 28.17 12.04 -4.37
N GLY A 270 27.24 11.52 -3.55
CA GLY A 270 27.17 10.12 -3.16
C GLY A 270 26.55 9.22 -4.24
N GLY A 271 26.77 7.91 -4.12
CA GLY A 271 26.38 6.90 -5.13
C GLY A 271 25.06 6.15 -4.82
N ARG A 272 24.19 6.63 -3.90
CA ARG A 272 22.93 5.96 -3.61
C ARG A 272 21.97 6.08 -4.79
N THR A 273 21.29 4.98 -5.14
CA THR A 273 20.36 4.93 -6.28
C THR A 273 19.18 4.02 -5.97
N SER A 274 18.06 4.21 -6.68
CA SER A 274 16.89 3.35 -6.61
C SER A 274 17.05 2.02 -7.35
N ALA A 275 18.09 1.89 -8.18
CA ALA A 275 18.32 0.70 -8.97
C ALA A 275 18.65 -0.51 -8.08
N GLY A 276 17.97 -1.62 -8.32
CA GLY A 276 18.23 -2.89 -7.63
C GLY A 276 17.87 -2.94 -6.15
N ARG A 277 17.15 -1.94 -5.61
CA ARG A 277 16.70 -1.98 -4.22
C ARG A 277 15.63 -3.05 -4.00
N ASN A 278 15.75 -3.81 -2.93
CA ASN A 278 14.71 -4.70 -2.47
C ASN A 278 13.65 -3.88 -1.70
N VAL A 279 12.41 -3.92 -2.18
CA VAL A 279 11.29 -3.19 -1.57
C VAL A 279 10.40 -4.19 -0.82
N PRO A 280 10.49 -4.30 0.52
CA PRO A 280 9.52 -5.06 1.28
C PRO A 280 8.19 -4.30 1.31
N TYR A 281 7.08 -5.03 1.36
CA TYR A 281 5.78 -4.43 1.66
C TYR A 281 4.93 -5.35 2.51
N SER A 282 3.97 -4.74 3.20
CA SER A 282 2.99 -5.46 4.01
C SER A 282 1.59 -4.97 3.68
N ILE A 283 0.65 -5.90 3.65
CA ILE A 283 -0.78 -5.65 3.53
C ILE A 283 -1.38 -6.04 4.88
N PHE A 284 -1.99 -5.08 5.56
CA PHE A 284 -2.46 -5.23 6.93
C PHE A 284 -3.81 -5.92 7.01
N LEU A 285 -3.82 -7.19 6.61
CA LEU A 285 -4.92 -8.12 6.79
C LEU A 285 -4.90 -8.73 8.21
N ALA A 286 -5.78 -9.65 8.50
CA ALA A 286 -5.78 -10.48 9.70
C ALA A 286 -5.72 -11.97 9.33
N PRO A 287 -4.52 -12.59 9.37
CA PRO A 287 -3.21 -12.04 9.66
C PRO A 287 -2.65 -11.18 8.52
N PRO A 288 -1.59 -10.37 8.74
CA PRO A 288 -0.96 -9.59 7.68
C PRO A 288 -0.19 -10.48 6.68
N LEU A 289 -0.17 -10.02 5.42
CA LEU A 289 0.68 -10.57 4.37
C LEU A 289 1.85 -9.62 4.12
N SER A 290 3.07 -10.12 4.23
CA SER A 290 4.28 -9.35 3.97
C SER A 290 5.14 -10.04 2.91
N ARG A 291 5.79 -9.21 2.08
CA ARG A 291 6.55 -9.71 0.94
C ARG A 291 7.79 -8.88 0.66
N VAL A 292 8.82 -9.53 0.11
CA VAL A 292 9.99 -8.89 -0.51
C VAL A 292 10.47 -9.71 -1.71
N GLY A 293 11.00 -9.05 -2.73
CA GLY A 293 11.62 -9.68 -3.89
C GLY A 293 10.64 -10.32 -4.89
N LEU A 294 11.09 -11.34 -5.59
CA LEU A 294 10.37 -11.97 -6.70
C LEU A 294 9.36 -13.01 -6.20
N THR A 295 8.24 -13.15 -6.93
CA THR A 295 7.43 -14.37 -6.89
C THR A 295 8.21 -15.51 -7.56
N GLU A 296 7.86 -16.76 -7.28
CA GLU A 296 8.36 -17.90 -8.03
C GLU A 296 8.11 -17.73 -9.53
N LYS A 297 6.89 -17.33 -9.91
CA LYS A 297 6.52 -17.04 -11.30
C LYS A 297 7.42 -15.96 -11.92
N ALA A 298 7.70 -14.89 -11.20
CA ALA A 298 8.55 -13.80 -11.69
C ALA A 298 10.02 -14.21 -11.78
N ALA A 299 10.52 -15.01 -10.85
CA ALA A 299 11.87 -15.53 -10.88
C ALA A 299 12.11 -16.47 -12.08
N LEU A 300 11.17 -17.40 -12.32
CA LEU A 300 11.21 -18.28 -13.50
C LEU A 300 11.14 -17.48 -14.81
N ALA A 301 10.29 -16.44 -14.88
CA ALA A 301 10.19 -15.59 -16.06
C ALA A 301 11.47 -14.77 -16.33
N GLN A 302 12.29 -14.51 -15.31
CA GLN A 302 13.60 -13.87 -15.42
C GLN A 302 14.74 -14.86 -15.69
N GLY A 303 14.44 -16.17 -15.83
CA GLY A 303 15.41 -17.21 -16.17
C GLY A 303 16.13 -17.83 -14.98
N TYR A 304 15.73 -17.53 -13.75
CA TYR A 304 16.30 -18.19 -12.57
C TYR A 304 15.85 -19.66 -12.51
N LYS A 305 16.75 -20.54 -12.05
CA LYS A 305 16.37 -21.86 -11.55
C LYS A 305 16.00 -21.71 -10.09
N THR A 306 14.77 -22.03 -9.75
CA THR A 306 14.26 -21.80 -8.39
C THR A 306 14.22 -23.07 -7.56
N LYS A 307 14.57 -22.94 -6.28
CA LYS A 307 14.16 -23.84 -5.20
C LYS A 307 13.15 -23.10 -4.34
N THR A 308 12.09 -23.76 -3.97
CA THR A 308 11.02 -23.12 -3.17
C THR A 308 10.74 -23.93 -1.91
N ALA A 309 10.25 -23.21 -0.91
CA ALA A 309 9.65 -23.82 0.28
C ALA A 309 8.31 -23.15 0.58
N VAL A 310 7.35 -23.95 0.99
CA VAL A 310 6.07 -23.48 1.54
C VAL A 310 5.80 -24.25 2.82
N ILE A 311 5.61 -23.54 3.93
CA ILE A 311 5.25 -24.16 5.21
C ILE A 311 3.96 -23.53 5.77
N PRO A 312 3.07 -24.34 6.35
CA PRO A 312 1.88 -23.81 7.02
C PRO A 312 2.23 -23.23 8.39
N VAL A 313 1.49 -22.21 8.81
CA VAL A 313 1.65 -21.58 10.13
C VAL A 313 1.30 -22.54 11.28
N THR A 314 0.49 -23.55 11.03
CA THR A 314 0.00 -24.53 12.05
C THR A 314 1.12 -25.30 12.75
N GLY A 315 2.30 -25.42 12.16
CA GLY A 315 3.47 -26.11 12.75
C GLY A 315 4.37 -25.22 13.60
N LEU A 316 4.12 -23.89 13.65
CA LEU A 316 5.02 -22.95 14.28
C LEU A 316 4.77 -22.81 15.79
N PRO A 317 5.80 -22.91 16.67
CA PRO A 317 5.62 -22.82 18.12
C PRO A 317 4.92 -21.52 18.57
N ARG A 318 5.30 -20.39 18.02
CA ARG A 318 4.70 -19.09 18.35
C ARG A 318 3.21 -19.03 18.00
N SER A 319 2.78 -19.68 16.92
CA SER A 319 1.38 -19.76 16.52
C SER A 319 0.53 -20.49 17.57
N HIS A 320 1.08 -21.52 18.21
CA HIS A 320 0.43 -22.20 19.31
C HIS A 320 0.29 -21.31 20.55
N VAL A 321 1.33 -20.53 20.89
CA VAL A 321 1.27 -19.56 22.01
C VAL A 321 0.23 -18.48 21.76
N LEU A 322 0.12 -17.98 20.52
CA LEU A 322 -0.84 -16.95 20.14
C LEU A 322 -2.26 -17.50 19.93
N GLY A 323 -2.43 -18.81 19.73
CA GLY A 323 -3.69 -19.41 19.28
C GLY A 323 -4.07 -18.98 17.87
N LYS A 324 -3.08 -18.69 17.01
CA LYS A 324 -3.24 -18.13 15.66
C LYS A 324 -2.63 -19.09 14.62
N TYR A 325 -3.48 -19.82 13.91
CA TYR A 325 -3.08 -20.93 13.03
C TYR A 325 -3.31 -20.65 11.55
N THR A 326 -3.64 -19.41 11.19
CA THR A 326 -3.97 -19.04 9.80
C THR A 326 -2.75 -18.52 9.09
N GLY A 327 -2.51 -19.06 7.88
CA GLY A 327 -1.50 -18.55 6.97
C GLY A 327 -0.45 -19.58 6.55
N LEU A 328 0.51 -19.11 5.79
CA LEU A 328 1.66 -19.85 5.28
C LEU A 328 2.86 -18.93 5.12
N LEU A 329 4.04 -19.51 5.06
CA LEU A 329 5.28 -18.84 4.69
C LEU A 329 5.82 -19.49 3.41
N LYS A 330 6.26 -18.65 2.45
CA LYS A 330 6.87 -19.10 1.19
C LYS A 330 8.22 -18.42 1.00
N ALA A 331 9.24 -19.18 0.59
CA ALA A 331 10.54 -18.68 0.16
C ALA A 331 10.84 -19.13 -1.28
N VAL A 332 11.50 -18.24 -2.03
CA VAL A 332 12.03 -18.50 -3.38
C VAL A 332 13.53 -18.24 -3.35
N VAL A 333 14.31 -19.24 -3.71
CA VAL A 333 15.77 -19.25 -3.65
C VAL A 333 16.32 -19.59 -5.02
N ASP A 334 17.39 -18.93 -5.45
CA ASP A 334 18.13 -19.31 -6.64
C ASP A 334 18.88 -20.63 -6.42
N ALA A 335 18.58 -21.62 -7.23
CA ALA A 335 19.14 -22.97 -7.09
C ALA A 335 20.67 -23.02 -7.33
N ASP A 336 21.19 -22.11 -8.16
CA ASP A 336 22.60 -22.10 -8.54
C ASP A 336 23.46 -21.35 -7.51
N SER A 337 23.00 -20.21 -6.99
CA SER A 337 23.77 -19.39 -6.03
C SER A 337 23.35 -19.57 -4.56
N GLY A 338 22.17 -20.09 -4.30
CA GLY A 338 21.59 -20.14 -2.95
C GLY A 338 21.16 -18.77 -2.39
N LEU A 339 21.10 -17.75 -3.24
CA LEU A 339 20.62 -16.42 -2.82
C LEU A 339 19.09 -16.40 -2.72
N ILE A 340 18.58 -15.65 -1.74
CA ILE A 340 17.15 -15.46 -1.58
C ILE A 340 16.67 -14.51 -2.68
N LEU A 341 15.77 -15.00 -3.55
CA LEU A 341 15.13 -14.20 -4.61
C LEU A 341 13.88 -13.48 -4.12
N GLY A 342 13.17 -14.08 -3.17
CA GLY A 342 12.00 -13.48 -2.57
C GLY A 342 11.37 -14.34 -1.47
N ALA A 343 10.45 -13.71 -0.72
CA ALA A 343 9.64 -14.40 0.28
C ALA A 343 8.27 -13.74 0.41
N ALA A 344 7.26 -14.55 0.71
CA ALA A 344 5.92 -14.13 1.09
C ALA A 344 5.57 -14.77 2.43
N LEU A 345 5.26 -13.94 3.43
CA LEU A 345 4.97 -14.34 4.79
C LEU A 345 3.53 -13.93 5.13
N TYR A 346 2.61 -14.88 5.11
CA TYR A 346 1.21 -14.67 5.49
C TYR A 346 0.99 -15.24 6.88
N CYS A 347 1.27 -14.46 7.92
CA CYS A 347 1.20 -14.88 9.32
C CYS A 347 1.18 -13.68 10.26
N GLU A 348 0.87 -13.91 11.55
CA GLU A 348 1.05 -12.89 12.58
C GLU A 348 2.51 -12.38 12.58
N GLU A 349 2.70 -11.11 12.89
CA GLU A 349 4.02 -10.44 12.98
C GLU A 349 4.84 -10.47 11.66
N SER A 350 4.23 -10.83 10.51
CA SER A 350 4.94 -10.96 9.23
C SER A 350 5.61 -9.65 8.79
N HIS A 351 5.01 -8.49 9.14
CA HIS A 351 5.53 -7.15 8.84
C HIS A 351 6.84 -6.83 9.58
N GLU A 352 7.14 -7.53 10.69
CA GLU A 352 8.44 -7.46 11.33
C GLU A 352 9.42 -8.48 10.72
N LEU A 353 8.96 -9.70 10.49
CA LEU A 353 9.79 -10.79 9.96
C LEU A 353 10.38 -10.46 8.59
N ILE A 354 9.59 -9.83 7.72
CA ILE A 354 10.00 -9.55 6.34
C ILE A 354 11.25 -8.64 6.28
N ASN A 355 11.48 -7.82 7.32
CA ASN A 355 12.66 -6.97 7.39
C ASN A 355 13.95 -7.78 7.58
N ILE A 356 13.89 -8.93 8.27
CA ILE A 356 15.03 -9.85 8.43
C ILE A 356 15.38 -10.45 7.07
N VAL A 357 14.38 -10.92 6.33
CA VAL A 357 14.58 -11.45 4.97
C VAL A 357 15.12 -10.36 4.03
N THR A 358 14.58 -9.15 4.12
CA THR A 358 15.05 -8.00 3.32
C THR A 358 16.52 -7.68 3.61
N LEU A 359 16.94 -7.70 4.88
CA LEU A 359 18.34 -7.51 5.26
C LEU A 359 19.22 -8.60 4.65
N ALA A 360 18.82 -9.87 4.77
CA ALA A 360 19.57 -10.99 4.17
C ALA A 360 19.71 -10.85 2.65
N MET A 361 18.66 -10.40 1.96
CA MET A 361 18.70 -10.15 0.51
C MET A 361 19.60 -8.98 0.15
N ASN A 362 19.57 -7.87 0.89
CA ASN A 362 20.40 -6.69 0.66
C ASN A 362 21.89 -7.01 0.81
N GLU A 363 22.23 -7.84 1.80
CA GLU A 363 23.59 -8.31 2.08
C GLU A 363 23.98 -9.54 1.25
N LYS A 364 23.09 -9.99 0.33
CA LYS A 364 23.31 -11.16 -0.53
C LYS A 364 23.72 -12.41 0.25
N LEU A 365 23.10 -12.62 1.41
CA LEU A 365 23.39 -13.79 2.24
C LEU A 365 22.81 -15.05 1.59
N HIS A 366 23.56 -16.16 1.67
CA HIS A 366 23.05 -17.47 1.30
C HIS A 366 21.89 -17.85 2.23
N TYR A 367 20.84 -18.47 1.72
CA TYR A 367 19.61 -18.78 2.47
C TYR A 367 19.88 -19.62 3.75
N THR A 368 20.94 -20.43 3.75
CA THR A 368 21.35 -21.22 4.91
C THR A 368 21.72 -20.39 6.13
N VAL A 369 22.05 -19.10 5.96
CA VAL A 369 22.30 -18.21 7.09
C VAL A 369 21.03 -18.07 7.93
N LEU A 370 19.87 -17.84 7.31
CA LEU A 370 18.59 -17.78 8.01
C LEU A 370 18.12 -19.17 8.48
N ARG A 371 18.46 -20.24 7.74
CA ARG A 371 18.19 -21.60 8.16
C ARG A 371 18.88 -21.98 9.46
N ASP A 372 20.14 -21.59 9.61
CA ASP A 372 21.03 -22.05 10.70
C ASP A 372 21.23 -21.00 11.81
N MET A 373 20.66 -19.80 11.64
CA MET A 373 20.73 -18.72 12.61
C MET A 373 20.03 -19.09 13.94
N ILE A 374 20.59 -18.65 15.07
CA ILE A 374 19.95 -18.80 16.37
C ILE A 374 18.95 -17.65 16.54
N PHE A 375 17.68 -17.98 16.69
CA PHE A 375 16.62 -17.06 17.09
C PHE A 375 16.23 -17.29 18.55
N THR A 376 15.66 -16.28 19.20
CA THR A 376 15.04 -16.46 20.50
C THR A 376 13.78 -17.32 20.39
N HIS A 377 13.32 -17.93 21.48
CA HIS A 377 12.15 -18.82 21.52
C HIS A 377 11.21 -18.43 22.66
N PRO A 378 9.84 -18.45 22.51
CA PRO A 378 9.10 -18.64 21.26
C PRO A 378 8.78 -17.30 20.57
N VAL A 379 9.22 -17.11 19.35
CA VAL A 379 8.96 -15.91 18.52
C VAL A 379 8.56 -16.30 17.11
N MET A 380 7.93 -15.38 16.35
CA MET A 380 7.62 -15.68 14.95
C MET A 380 8.85 -15.74 14.06
N SER A 381 9.93 -15.02 14.39
CA SER A 381 11.15 -14.98 13.56
C SER A 381 11.89 -16.33 13.50
N GLU A 382 11.75 -17.23 14.51
CA GLU A 382 12.33 -18.58 14.42
C GLU A 382 11.71 -19.44 13.32
N ALA A 383 10.51 -19.07 12.83
CA ALA A 383 9.88 -19.72 11.67
C ALA A 383 10.73 -19.61 10.39
N LEU A 384 11.69 -18.67 10.34
CA LEU A 384 12.63 -18.56 9.22
C LEU A 384 13.59 -19.77 9.17
N ASN A 385 13.94 -20.38 10.32
CA ASN A 385 14.72 -21.63 10.33
C ASN A 385 13.92 -22.75 9.62
N ASP A 386 12.66 -22.92 9.98
CA ASP A 386 11.79 -23.95 9.40
C ASP A 386 11.54 -23.70 7.91
N LEU A 387 11.24 -22.42 7.54
CA LEU A 387 11.00 -22.05 6.17
C LEU A 387 12.21 -22.34 5.27
N PHE A 388 13.38 -21.84 5.65
CA PHE A 388 14.59 -22.06 4.86
C PHE A 388 15.16 -23.47 5.01
N GLY A 389 14.82 -24.21 6.07
CA GLY A 389 15.09 -25.63 6.24
C GLY A 389 14.29 -26.53 5.29
N ALA A 390 13.12 -26.05 4.86
CA ALA A 390 12.24 -26.77 3.93
C ALA A 390 12.57 -26.53 2.44
N VAL A 391 13.56 -25.70 2.11
CA VAL A 391 13.98 -25.42 0.70
C VAL A 391 14.55 -26.68 0.06
N LYS A 392 13.94 -27.12 -1.06
CA LYS A 392 14.28 -28.35 -1.79
C LYS A 392 14.66 -28.05 -3.25
#